data_3cc3c54be07e577ebb2783445e416e9e
#
_entry.id   3cc3c54be07e577ebb2783445e416e9e
#
_cell.length_a   1.000
_cell.length_b   1.000
_cell.length_c   1.000
_cell.angle_alpha   90.00
_cell.angle_beta   90.00
_cell.angle_gamma   90.00
#
_symmetry.space_group_name_H-M   'P 1'
#
loop_
_entity.id
_entity.type
_entity.pdbx_description
1 polymer ?
#
loop_
_entity_poly.entity_id
_entity_poly.type
_entity_poly.pdbx_seq_one_letter_code
_entity_poly.pdbx_strand_id
1 'polypeptide(L)'
;GSHEGYIYVRAEYPMAVSRLENAISQARKLGLVGKNILGSGFDFEFHINKGAGAFVCGEGSALTASIEGKRGMPRVKPPRTVEKGLFEKPTVLNNVETYANVPKILMKGAEWYRSIGPENSPGTKAFALTGNIQNTGLIEVPMGTTLREIIFDIGGGMKGGKAFKAVQIGGPSGGCLITPNLDLPLDFDSLKKVGAMIGSGGLVVMDENTCMVEVARFFMNFTQNESCGKCVPCREGTKRMLEILERIVAGNGQKGDVELLLDLADTISSTALC
;
A
#
# COMPACT_ATOMS: atom_id res chain seq x y z
N GLY A 1 15.97 20.67 11.04
CA GLY A 1 15.24 20.24 11.71
C GLY A 1 13.74 20.37 11.96
N SER A 2 13.03 19.27 11.94
CA SER A 2 11.63 19.22 12.39
C SER A 2 11.57 19.16 13.91
N HIS A 3 10.60 19.82 14.50
CA HIS A 3 10.32 19.77 15.94
C HIS A 3 9.08 18.93 16.28
N GLU A 4 8.36 18.45 15.28
CA GLU A 4 7.15 17.67 15.43
C GLU A 4 7.10 16.49 14.48
N GLY A 5 6.58 15.36 14.95
CA GLY A 5 6.31 14.15 14.19
C GLY A 5 4.86 13.72 14.33
N TYR A 6 4.20 13.42 13.22
CA TYR A 6 2.83 12.96 13.17
C TYR A 6 2.77 11.52 12.72
N ILE A 7 2.21 10.65 13.56
CA ILE A 7 1.98 9.24 13.23
C ILE A 7 0.51 9.09 12.87
N TYR A 8 0.22 8.87 11.60
CA TYR A 8 -1.14 8.62 11.13
C TYR A 8 -1.40 7.12 11.13
N VAL A 9 -2.33 6.69 11.97
CA VAL A 9 -2.68 5.27 12.13
C VAL A 9 -4.20 5.11 12.00
N ARG A 10 -4.66 4.01 11.38
CA ARG A 10 -6.10 3.73 11.28
C ARG A 10 -6.67 3.39 12.65
N ALA A 11 -7.82 3.97 13.00
CA ALA A 11 -8.51 3.69 14.27
C ALA A 11 -8.88 2.21 14.44
N GLU A 12 -8.95 1.45 13.34
CA GLU A 12 -9.18 0.01 13.29
C GLU A 12 -8.04 -0.83 13.90
N TYR A 13 -6.88 -0.20 14.18
CA TYR A 13 -5.72 -0.86 14.79
C TYR A 13 -5.47 -0.39 16.22
N PRO A 14 -6.38 -0.69 17.18
CA PRO A 14 -6.28 -0.18 18.55
C PRO A 14 -5.01 -0.67 19.27
N MET A 15 -4.56 -1.90 18.98
CA MET A 15 -3.32 -2.42 19.53
C MET A 15 -2.09 -1.63 19.05
N ALA A 16 -2.04 -1.25 17.78
CA ALA A 16 -0.95 -0.44 17.24
C ALA A 16 -0.91 0.94 17.93
N VAL A 17 -2.07 1.56 18.10
CA VAL A 17 -2.21 2.85 18.81
C VAL A 17 -1.66 2.74 20.23
N SER A 18 -2.13 1.74 21.00
CA SER A 18 -1.71 1.53 22.39
C SER A 18 -0.20 1.29 22.50
N ARG A 19 0.38 0.51 21.60
CA ARG A 19 1.84 0.26 21.56
C ARG A 19 2.64 1.51 21.23
N LEU A 20 2.16 2.35 20.31
CA LEU A 20 2.80 3.64 19.99
C LEU A 20 2.72 4.60 21.17
N GLU A 21 1.57 4.74 21.82
CA GLU A 21 1.40 5.56 23.02
C GLU A 21 2.37 5.13 24.13
N ASN A 22 2.48 3.82 24.37
CA ASN A 22 3.43 3.27 25.35
C ASN A 22 4.89 3.55 24.96
N ALA A 23 5.27 3.33 23.70
CA ALA A 23 6.63 3.58 23.22
C ALA A 23 7.01 5.07 23.36
N ILE A 24 6.11 5.99 22.98
CA ILE A 24 6.33 7.44 23.12
C ILE A 24 6.46 7.81 24.59
N SER A 25 5.61 7.24 25.47
CA SER A 25 5.69 7.48 26.91
C SER A 25 7.04 7.01 27.50
N GLN A 26 7.51 5.83 27.10
CA GLN A 26 8.82 5.32 27.52
C GLN A 26 9.97 6.21 27.00
N ALA A 27 9.93 6.59 25.72
CA ALA A 27 10.94 7.48 25.14
C ALA A 27 10.97 8.84 25.85
N ARG A 28 9.80 9.39 26.23
CA ARG A 28 9.71 10.63 26.99
C ARG A 28 10.30 10.51 28.39
N LYS A 29 10.07 9.40 29.11
CA LYS A 29 10.69 9.13 30.43
C LYS A 29 12.21 9.04 30.35
N LEU A 30 12.73 8.56 29.23
CA LEU A 30 14.17 8.47 28.98
C LEU A 30 14.81 9.76 28.44
N GLY A 31 14.04 10.84 28.29
CA GLY A 31 14.54 12.11 27.74
C GLY A 31 14.86 12.07 26.24
N LEU A 32 14.29 11.10 25.51
CA LEU A 32 14.48 10.93 24.06
C LEU A 32 13.41 11.62 23.21
N VAL A 33 12.35 12.12 23.86
CA VAL A 33 11.24 12.88 23.26
C VAL A 33 10.82 13.98 24.24
N GLY A 34 10.44 15.14 23.72
CA GLY A 34 10.02 16.31 24.47
C GLY A 34 11.02 17.45 24.37
N LYS A 35 11.27 18.13 25.46
CA LYS A 35 12.16 19.30 25.53
C LYS A 35 13.60 18.90 25.83
N ASN A 36 14.53 19.64 25.21
CA ASN A 36 15.98 19.54 25.50
C ASN A 36 16.49 18.09 25.49
N ILE A 37 16.19 17.36 24.43
CA ILE A 37 16.48 15.92 24.29
C ILE A 37 17.98 15.67 24.56
N LEU A 38 18.28 14.81 25.53
CA LEU A 38 19.66 14.48 25.97
C LEU A 38 20.56 15.69 26.26
N GLY A 39 19.98 16.82 26.65
CA GLY A 39 20.72 18.05 26.93
C GLY A 39 21.26 18.81 25.71
N SER A 40 20.80 18.46 24.51
CA SER A 40 21.27 18.99 23.22
C SER A 40 20.67 20.34 22.84
N GLY A 41 19.64 20.82 23.55
CA GLY A 41 18.84 21.99 23.17
C GLY A 41 17.80 21.66 22.06
N PHE A 42 17.73 20.43 21.60
CA PHE A 42 16.77 20.02 20.58
C PHE A 42 15.44 19.56 21.22
N ASP A 43 14.34 20.07 20.68
CA ASP A 43 12.99 19.71 21.07
C ASP A 43 12.34 18.88 19.98
N PHE A 44 11.63 17.82 20.35
CA PHE A 44 10.83 17.03 19.39
C PHE A 44 9.62 16.41 20.09
N GLU A 45 8.43 16.55 19.49
CA GLU A 45 7.22 15.97 20.01
C GLU A 45 6.50 15.10 18.98
N PHE A 46 5.85 14.02 19.44
CA PHE A 46 5.03 13.14 18.63
C PHE A 46 3.54 13.33 18.87
N HIS A 47 2.79 13.32 17.76
CA HIS A 47 1.34 13.34 17.75
C HIS A 47 0.80 12.08 17.07
N ILE A 48 -0.17 11.41 17.69
CA ILE A 48 -0.86 10.26 17.08
C ILE A 48 -2.20 10.74 16.53
N ASN A 49 -2.38 10.64 15.22
CA ASN A 49 -3.63 10.94 14.54
C ASN A 49 -4.32 9.63 14.12
N LYS A 50 -5.55 9.43 14.62
CA LYS A 50 -6.36 8.25 14.33
C LYS A 50 -7.23 8.53 13.10
N GLY A 51 -6.92 7.87 11.98
CA GLY A 51 -7.73 7.97 10.76
C GLY A 51 -8.98 7.10 10.85
N ALA A 52 -10.07 7.55 10.24
CA ALA A 52 -11.35 6.84 10.22
C ALA A 52 -11.41 5.68 9.20
N GLY A 53 -10.28 5.27 8.64
CA GLY A 53 -10.19 4.11 7.74
C GLY A 53 -10.40 4.41 6.27
N ALA A 54 -10.60 5.65 5.85
CA ALA A 54 -10.76 6.01 4.45
C ALA A 54 -9.50 5.67 3.63
N PHE A 55 -9.64 4.84 2.59
CA PHE A 55 -8.54 4.36 1.76
C PHE A 55 -7.79 5.52 1.07
N VAL A 56 -8.52 6.55 0.63
CA VAL A 56 -7.93 7.73 -0.01
C VAL A 56 -6.91 8.46 0.89
N CYS A 57 -7.03 8.37 2.20
CA CYS A 57 -6.07 8.95 3.14
C CYS A 57 -4.70 8.23 3.15
N GLY A 58 -4.54 7.14 2.40
CA GLY A 58 -3.23 6.55 2.06
C GLY A 58 -2.43 7.38 1.04
N GLU A 59 -3.10 8.25 0.26
CA GLU A 59 -2.42 9.21 -0.61
C GLU A 59 -1.89 10.38 0.23
N GLY A 60 -0.61 10.76 0.05
CA GLY A 60 0.10 11.67 0.95
C GLY A 60 -0.56 13.03 1.15
N SER A 61 -1.13 13.64 0.11
CA SER A 61 -1.80 14.94 0.24
C SER A 61 -3.18 14.84 0.89
N ALA A 62 -3.89 13.72 0.70
CA ALA A 62 -5.13 13.43 1.41
C ALA A 62 -4.86 13.13 2.89
N LEU A 63 -3.78 12.43 3.20
CA LEU A 63 -3.33 12.17 4.58
C LEU A 63 -3.02 13.48 5.32
N THR A 64 -2.27 14.39 4.72
CA THR A 64 -1.99 15.70 5.35
C THR A 64 -3.25 16.51 5.57
N ALA A 65 -4.18 16.55 4.60
CA ALA A 65 -5.47 17.21 4.75
C ALA A 65 -6.29 16.60 5.91
N SER A 66 -6.25 15.27 6.06
CA SER A 66 -6.93 14.59 7.17
C SER A 66 -6.35 14.96 8.54
N ILE A 67 -5.02 15.03 8.67
CA ILE A 67 -4.36 15.51 9.92
C ILE A 67 -4.75 16.95 10.23
N GLU A 68 -4.89 17.80 9.22
CA GLU A 68 -5.32 19.19 9.35
C GLU A 68 -6.81 19.35 9.70
N GLY A 69 -7.57 18.26 9.86
CA GLY A 69 -9.01 18.28 10.12
C GLY A 69 -9.86 18.62 8.89
N LYS A 70 -9.26 18.60 7.70
CA LYS A 70 -9.93 18.81 6.44
C LYS A 70 -10.40 17.50 5.84
N ARG A 71 -11.32 17.57 4.86
CA ARG A 71 -11.72 16.37 4.10
C ARG A 71 -10.50 15.78 3.38
N GLY A 72 -10.26 14.47 3.58
CA GLY A 72 -9.15 13.73 2.96
C GLY A 72 -9.33 13.61 1.46
N MET A 73 -8.91 14.62 0.73
CA MET A 73 -8.93 14.66 -0.73
C MET A 73 -7.54 14.96 -1.28
N PRO A 74 -7.10 14.29 -2.34
CA PRO A 74 -5.82 14.56 -2.98
C PRO A 74 -5.79 15.95 -3.61
N ARG A 75 -4.59 16.54 -3.70
CA ARG A 75 -4.35 17.80 -4.38
C ARG A 75 -3.42 17.62 -5.59
N VAL A 76 -3.47 18.57 -6.50
CA VAL A 76 -2.54 18.65 -7.63
C VAL A 76 -1.10 18.83 -7.13
N LYS A 77 -0.15 18.21 -7.79
CA LYS A 77 1.29 18.37 -7.57
C LYS A 77 1.93 18.95 -8.84
N PRO A 78 2.85 19.90 -8.76
CA PRO A 78 3.38 20.60 -7.60
C PRO A 78 2.36 21.51 -6.89
N PRO A 79 2.61 21.97 -5.63
CA PRO A 79 3.79 21.69 -4.81
C PRO A 79 3.82 20.27 -4.22
N ARG A 80 5.04 19.72 -4.06
CA ARG A 80 5.25 18.45 -3.38
C ARG A 80 5.16 18.64 -1.85
N THR A 81 4.94 17.55 -1.11
CA THR A 81 4.85 17.58 0.36
C THR A 81 6.11 18.15 1.02
N VAL A 82 7.27 17.89 0.46
CA VAL A 82 8.56 18.45 0.92
C VAL A 82 8.68 19.96 0.73
N GLU A 83 7.89 20.54 -0.16
CA GLU A 83 7.84 21.99 -0.40
C GLU A 83 6.71 22.64 0.40
N LYS A 84 5.53 22.02 0.40
CA LYS A 84 4.32 22.52 1.05
C LYS A 84 3.45 21.33 1.50
N GLY A 85 3.72 20.82 2.69
CA GLY A 85 3.06 19.66 3.29
C GLY A 85 2.08 20.04 4.39
N LEU A 86 2.22 19.41 5.56
CA LEU A 86 1.35 19.58 6.72
C LEU A 86 1.42 21.02 7.24
N PHE A 87 0.26 21.63 7.45
CA PHE A 87 0.12 23.04 7.82
C PHE A 87 0.90 24.00 6.91
N GLU A 88 0.97 23.65 5.63
CA GLU A 88 1.69 24.39 4.59
C GLU A 88 3.22 24.49 4.80
N LYS A 89 3.78 23.69 5.72
CA LYS A 89 5.22 23.62 6.00
C LYS A 89 5.89 22.48 5.22
N PRO A 90 7.19 22.58 4.92
CA PRO A 90 7.95 21.47 4.37
C PRO A 90 7.83 20.24 5.26
N THR A 91 7.41 19.11 4.66
CA THR A 91 7.10 17.90 5.42
C THR A 91 7.71 16.67 4.75
N VAL A 92 8.47 15.88 5.52
CA VAL A 92 8.94 14.56 5.11
C VAL A 92 7.89 13.53 5.50
N LEU A 93 7.37 12.82 4.49
CA LEU A 93 6.36 11.78 4.66
C LEU A 93 6.92 10.45 4.15
N ASN A 94 6.94 9.45 5.01
CA ASN A 94 7.35 8.09 4.66
C ASN A 94 6.40 7.05 5.27
N ASN A 95 6.37 5.87 4.66
CA ASN A 95 5.69 4.71 5.22
C ASN A 95 6.38 4.27 6.52
N VAL A 96 5.61 3.69 7.44
CA VAL A 96 6.11 3.18 8.73
C VAL A 96 7.18 2.10 8.55
N GLU A 97 7.07 1.25 7.54
CA GLU A 97 8.07 0.22 7.23
C GLU A 97 9.42 0.86 6.84
N THR A 98 9.40 1.96 6.08
CA THR A 98 10.61 2.74 5.78
C THR A 98 11.27 3.25 7.06
N TYR A 99 10.50 3.87 7.96
CA TYR A 99 11.04 4.34 9.24
C TYR A 99 11.54 3.20 10.13
N ALA A 100 10.90 2.03 10.10
CA ALA A 100 11.34 0.86 10.88
C ALA A 100 12.71 0.32 10.44
N ASN A 101 13.11 0.53 9.20
CA ASN A 101 14.43 0.14 8.69
C ASN A 101 15.55 1.10 9.16
N VAL A 102 15.26 2.38 9.39
CA VAL A 102 16.26 3.41 9.71
C VAL A 102 17.14 3.05 10.91
N PRO A 103 16.60 2.59 12.06
CA PRO A 103 17.45 2.22 13.20
C PRO A 103 18.44 1.09 12.87
N LYS A 104 18.01 0.09 12.09
CA LYS A 104 18.88 -1.02 11.68
C LYS A 104 19.97 -0.58 10.72
N ILE A 105 19.66 0.32 9.79
CA ILE A 105 20.64 0.91 8.88
C ILE A 105 21.67 1.72 9.64
N LEU A 106 21.26 2.54 10.62
CA LEU A 106 22.16 3.32 11.45
C LEU A 106 23.08 2.43 12.31
N MET A 107 22.56 1.31 12.81
CA MET A 107 23.33 0.38 13.64
C MET A 107 24.31 -0.49 12.86
N LYS A 108 23.91 -0.96 11.68
CA LYS A 108 24.64 -1.97 10.89
C LYS A 108 25.38 -1.38 9.68
N GLY A 109 25.06 -0.15 9.31
CA GLY A 109 25.64 0.53 8.16
C GLY A 109 24.87 0.32 6.85
N ALA A 110 25.10 1.24 5.91
CA ALA A 110 24.43 1.23 4.61
C ALA A 110 24.82 0.01 3.76
N GLU A 111 26.06 -0.43 3.83
CA GLU A 111 26.56 -1.59 3.06
C GLU A 111 25.86 -2.88 3.48
N TRP A 112 25.60 -3.06 4.79
CA TRP A 112 24.80 -4.17 5.26
C TRP A 112 23.39 -4.16 4.65
N TYR A 113 22.73 -3.02 4.59
CA TYR A 113 21.39 -2.91 4.02
C TYR A 113 21.40 -3.18 2.50
N ARG A 114 22.41 -2.67 1.81
CA ARG A 114 22.60 -2.87 0.37
C ARG A 114 22.94 -4.32 0.00
N SER A 115 23.52 -5.09 0.91
CA SER A 115 23.84 -6.50 0.69
C SER A 115 22.62 -7.43 0.70
N ILE A 116 21.43 -6.92 1.05
CA ILE A 116 20.19 -7.68 1.09
C ILE A 116 19.32 -7.27 -0.10
N GLY A 117 18.96 -8.22 -0.95
CA GLY A 117 18.13 -7.95 -2.13
C GLY A 117 18.89 -7.38 -3.33
N PRO A 118 18.17 -6.98 -4.40
CA PRO A 118 18.75 -6.44 -5.62
C PRO A 118 19.31 -5.01 -5.42
N GLU A 119 20.24 -4.62 -6.27
CA GLU A 119 20.93 -3.32 -6.20
C GLU A 119 19.99 -2.12 -6.12
N ASN A 120 18.95 -2.09 -6.96
CA ASN A 120 17.98 -0.98 -7.02
C ASN A 120 16.80 -1.11 -6.05
N SER A 121 16.70 -2.23 -5.33
CA SER A 121 15.63 -2.50 -4.38
C SER A 121 16.19 -3.25 -3.16
N PRO A 122 17.13 -2.65 -2.41
CA PRO A 122 17.77 -3.32 -1.27
C PRO A 122 16.81 -3.46 -0.07
N GLY A 123 17.17 -4.40 0.80
CA GLY A 123 16.48 -4.64 2.07
C GLY A 123 15.48 -5.80 2.00
N THR A 124 14.60 -5.83 2.98
CA THR A 124 13.53 -6.82 3.11
C THR A 124 12.15 -6.20 2.90
N LYS A 125 11.15 -7.04 2.67
CA LYS A 125 9.77 -6.63 2.58
C LYS A 125 8.87 -7.60 3.34
N ALA A 126 7.98 -7.04 4.16
CA ALA A 126 6.91 -7.81 4.79
C ALA A 126 5.75 -8.01 3.82
N PHE A 127 5.29 -9.26 3.68
CA PHE A 127 4.12 -9.63 2.89
C PHE A 127 3.05 -10.29 3.75
N ALA A 128 1.80 -9.86 3.57
CA ALA A 128 0.62 -10.54 4.09
C ALA A 128 0.14 -11.56 3.05
N LEU A 129 0.46 -12.84 3.28
CA LEU A 129 0.14 -13.95 2.40
C LEU A 129 -1.22 -14.53 2.76
N THR A 130 -2.17 -14.47 1.83
CA THR A 130 -3.56 -14.89 2.02
C THR A 130 -4.14 -15.55 0.76
N GLY A 131 -5.39 -15.97 0.82
CA GLY A 131 -6.12 -16.57 -0.29
C GLY A 131 -6.10 -18.09 -0.27
N ASN A 132 -6.08 -18.71 -1.46
CA ASN A 132 -6.19 -20.17 -1.65
C ASN A 132 -4.81 -20.87 -1.54
N ILE A 133 -4.06 -20.55 -0.52
CA ILE A 133 -2.74 -21.07 -0.22
C ILE A 133 -2.75 -21.90 1.07
N GLN A 134 -1.85 -22.87 1.20
CA GLN A 134 -1.81 -23.79 2.34
C GLN A 134 -1.52 -23.05 3.66
N ASN A 135 -0.47 -22.23 3.69
CA ASN A 135 -0.06 -21.47 4.86
C ASN A 135 -0.31 -19.98 4.63
N THR A 136 -1.19 -19.39 5.42
CA THR A 136 -1.45 -17.94 5.43
C THR A 136 -0.72 -17.28 6.59
N GLY A 137 -0.33 -16.03 6.45
CA GLY A 137 0.31 -15.28 7.52
C GLY A 137 1.11 -14.08 7.05
N LEU A 138 1.84 -13.49 7.98
CA LEU A 138 2.80 -12.43 7.70
C LEU A 138 4.19 -13.05 7.56
N ILE A 139 4.83 -12.78 6.43
CA ILE A 139 6.20 -13.23 6.14
C ILE A 139 7.08 -12.03 5.87
N GLU A 140 8.37 -12.14 6.15
CA GLU A 140 9.38 -11.16 5.76
C GLU A 140 10.45 -11.87 4.93
N VAL A 141 10.70 -11.35 3.74
CA VAL A 141 11.67 -11.93 2.79
C VAL A 141 12.59 -10.85 2.23
N PRO A 142 13.80 -11.19 1.76
CA PRO A 142 14.61 -10.27 0.99
C PRO A 142 13.86 -9.76 -0.24
N MET A 143 14.04 -8.50 -0.59
CA MET A 143 13.59 -7.99 -1.87
C MET A 143 14.19 -8.84 -3.00
N GLY A 144 13.44 -9.05 -4.07
CA GLY A 144 13.85 -9.92 -5.18
C GLY A 144 13.53 -11.41 -5.00
N THR A 145 13.04 -11.85 -3.83
CA THR A 145 12.47 -13.20 -3.67
C THR A 145 11.35 -13.40 -4.69
N THR A 146 11.31 -14.54 -5.36
CA THR A 146 10.33 -14.80 -6.41
C THR A 146 8.96 -15.15 -5.86
N LEU A 147 7.92 -14.94 -6.67
CA LEU A 147 6.58 -15.41 -6.33
C LEU A 147 6.52 -16.92 -6.14
N ARG A 148 7.31 -17.67 -6.91
CA ARG A 148 7.39 -19.13 -6.79
C ARG A 148 7.85 -19.54 -5.40
N GLU A 149 8.97 -18.99 -4.93
CA GLU A 149 9.49 -19.25 -3.59
C GLU A 149 8.48 -18.89 -2.51
N ILE A 150 7.83 -17.72 -2.62
CA ILE A 150 6.83 -17.29 -1.63
C ILE A 150 5.60 -18.22 -1.62
N ILE A 151 5.06 -18.57 -2.78
CA ILE A 151 3.81 -19.33 -2.86
C ILE A 151 4.05 -20.81 -2.55
N PHE A 152 5.10 -21.41 -3.10
CA PHE A 152 5.27 -22.86 -3.02
C PHE A 152 6.19 -23.28 -1.87
N ASP A 153 7.32 -22.61 -1.66
CA ASP A 153 8.29 -23.03 -0.64
C ASP A 153 7.88 -22.51 0.76
N ILE A 154 7.50 -21.22 0.87
CA ILE A 154 7.09 -20.63 2.14
C ILE A 154 5.61 -20.91 2.42
N GLY A 155 4.75 -20.64 1.45
CA GLY A 155 3.31 -20.80 1.53
C GLY A 155 2.81 -22.25 1.47
N GLY A 156 3.69 -23.20 1.11
CA GLY A 156 3.36 -24.64 1.04
C GLY A 156 2.48 -25.01 -0.16
N GLY A 157 2.35 -24.13 -1.15
CA GLY A 157 1.57 -24.35 -2.36
C GLY A 157 0.08 -24.13 -2.20
N MET A 158 -0.67 -24.54 -3.21
CA MET A 158 -2.10 -24.31 -3.30
C MET A 158 -2.87 -25.21 -2.35
N LYS A 159 -3.88 -24.65 -1.69
CA LYS A 159 -4.76 -25.37 -0.78
C LYS A 159 -5.52 -26.47 -1.52
N GLY A 160 -5.47 -27.68 -0.96
CA GLY A 160 -6.19 -28.84 -1.52
C GLY A 160 -5.63 -29.36 -2.84
N GLY A 161 -4.35 -29.09 -3.16
CA GLY A 161 -3.68 -29.60 -4.38
C GLY A 161 -4.19 -28.99 -5.69
N LYS A 162 -4.92 -27.88 -5.63
CA LYS A 162 -5.41 -27.20 -6.83
C LYS A 162 -4.31 -26.53 -7.61
N ALA A 163 -4.57 -26.20 -8.87
CA ALA A 163 -3.62 -25.45 -9.70
C ALA A 163 -3.61 -23.95 -9.34
N PHE A 164 -2.42 -23.35 -9.38
CA PHE A 164 -2.26 -21.90 -9.27
C PHE A 164 -2.83 -21.21 -10.50
N LYS A 165 -3.58 -20.13 -10.29
CA LYS A 165 -4.13 -19.30 -11.37
C LYS A 165 -3.50 -17.92 -11.42
N ALA A 166 -3.54 -17.20 -10.30
CA ALA A 166 -3.02 -15.85 -10.21
C ALA A 166 -2.74 -15.45 -8.75
N VAL A 167 -2.01 -14.36 -8.58
CA VAL A 167 -1.86 -13.67 -7.30
C VAL A 167 -2.12 -12.18 -7.48
N GLN A 168 -2.97 -11.61 -6.64
CA GLN A 168 -3.13 -10.16 -6.53
C GLN A 168 -2.05 -9.62 -5.61
N ILE A 169 -1.30 -8.62 -6.10
CA ILE A 169 -0.25 -7.92 -5.36
C ILE A 169 -0.52 -6.42 -5.34
N GLY A 170 -0.12 -5.75 -4.27
CA GLY A 170 -0.22 -4.28 -4.17
C GLY A 170 -1.59 -3.76 -3.74
N GLY A 171 -2.48 -4.64 -3.29
CA GLY A 171 -3.83 -4.28 -2.87
C GLY A 171 -4.76 -3.93 -4.05
N PRO A 172 -5.89 -3.24 -3.80
CA PRO A 172 -6.91 -2.98 -4.82
C PRO A 172 -6.43 -2.20 -6.05
N SER A 173 -5.41 -1.37 -5.89
CA SER A 173 -4.78 -0.58 -6.96
C SER A 173 -3.52 -1.23 -7.54
N GLY A 174 -3.22 -2.46 -7.13
CA GLY A 174 -2.08 -3.23 -7.63
C GLY A 174 -2.41 -4.00 -8.91
N GLY A 175 -1.68 -5.11 -9.12
CA GLY A 175 -1.83 -5.94 -10.31
C GLY A 175 -2.11 -7.40 -9.98
N CYS A 176 -2.59 -8.15 -10.98
CA CYS A 176 -2.68 -9.59 -10.94
C CYS A 176 -1.53 -10.20 -11.74
N LEU A 177 -0.75 -11.08 -11.10
CA LEU A 177 0.34 -11.82 -11.71
C LEU A 177 -0.09 -13.26 -11.93
N ILE A 178 0.23 -13.81 -13.08
CA ILE A 178 -0.19 -15.13 -13.55
C ILE A 178 1.01 -16.10 -13.64
N THR A 179 0.77 -17.34 -14.01
CA THR A 179 1.80 -18.40 -14.06
C THR A 179 3.13 -17.99 -14.74
N PRO A 180 3.14 -17.29 -15.88
CA PRO A 180 4.39 -16.82 -16.50
C PRO A 180 5.20 -15.84 -15.62
N ASN A 181 4.58 -15.24 -14.60
CA ASN A 181 5.23 -14.29 -13.70
C ASN A 181 5.76 -14.93 -12.40
N LEU A 182 5.63 -16.25 -12.22
CA LEU A 182 6.03 -16.93 -10.99
C LEU A 182 7.51 -16.75 -10.64
N ASP A 183 8.36 -16.69 -11.66
CA ASP A 183 9.81 -16.53 -11.48
C ASP A 183 10.27 -15.06 -11.53
N LEU A 184 9.29 -14.12 -11.57
CA LEU A 184 9.58 -12.69 -11.49
C LEU A 184 10.07 -12.34 -10.08
N PRO A 185 11.24 -11.68 -9.96
CA PRO A 185 11.69 -11.18 -8.66
C PRO A 185 10.76 -10.06 -8.17
N LEU A 186 10.37 -10.13 -6.91
CA LEU A 186 9.53 -9.10 -6.28
C LEU A 186 10.39 -7.90 -5.89
N ASP A 187 10.67 -7.07 -6.86
CA ASP A 187 11.31 -5.76 -6.71
C ASP A 187 10.51 -4.68 -7.44
N PHE A 188 10.84 -3.41 -7.17
CA PHE A 188 10.08 -2.28 -7.72
C PHE A 188 10.16 -2.20 -9.25
N ASP A 189 11.32 -2.45 -9.83
CA ASP A 189 11.54 -2.32 -11.27
C ASP A 189 10.89 -3.46 -12.05
N SER A 190 11.03 -4.69 -11.56
CA SER A 190 10.46 -5.88 -12.21
C SER A 190 8.94 -5.86 -12.20
N LEU A 191 8.33 -5.50 -11.07
CA LEU A 191 6.87 -5.39 -10.99
C LEU A 191 6.31 -4.27 -11.88
N LYS A 192 6.99 -3.13 -11.93
CA LYS A 192 6.58 -2.02 -12.79
C LYS A 192 6.55 -2.40 -14.26
N LYS A 193 7.49 -3.23 -14.73
CA LYS A 193 7.54 -3.72 -16.13
C LYS A 193 6.32 -4.54 -16.54
N VAL A 194 5.69 -5.21 -15.58
CA VAL A 194 4.48 -6.03 -15.80
C VAL A 194 3.19 -5.33 -15.35
N GLY A 195 3.24 -4.02 -15.10
CA GLY A 195 2.08 -3.23 -14.71
C GLY A 195 1.58 -3.48 -13.29
N ALA A 196 2.44 -4.02 -12.42
CA ALA A 196 2.13 -4.30 -11.03
C ALA A 196 2.95 -3.41 -10.06
N MET A 197 2.60 -3.44 -8.78
CA MET A 197 3.32 -2.77 -7.70
C MET A 197 3.32 -3.59 -6.43
N ILE A 198 4.34 -3.42 -5.58
CA ILE A 198 4.41 -4.10 -4.27
C ILE A 198 3.32 -3.59 -3.32
N GLY A 199 3.03 -2.30 -3.35
CA GLY A 199 2.12 -1.66 -2.40
C GLY A 199 2.56 -1.88 -0.95
N SER A 200 1.61 -2.18 -0.07
CA SER A 200 1.87 -2.50 1.33
C SER A 200 2.28 -3.97 1.57
N GLY A 201 2.45 -4.77 0.51
CA GLY A 201 2.85 -6.18 0.61
C GLY A 201 1.68 -7.17 0.75
N GLY A 202 0.47 -6.79 0.37
CA GLY A 202 -0.64 -7.74 0.29
C GLY A 202 -0.46 -8.71 -0.87
N LEU A 203 -0.56 -10.02 -0.59
CA LEU A 203 -0.55 -11.10 -1.57
C LEU A 203 -1.80 -11.97 -1.38
N VAL A 204 -2.69 -11.96 -2.37
CA VAL A 204 -3.90 -12.80 -2.36
C VAL A 204 -3.79 -13.84 -3.47
N VAL A 205 -3.51 -15.08 -3.08
CA VAL A 205 -3.30 -16.19 -4.01
C VAL A 205 -4.63 -16.81 -4.44
N MET A 206 -4.78 -17.03 -5.73
CA MET A 206 -6.01 -17.51 -6.37
C MET A 206 -5.76 -18.82 -7.10
N ASP A 207 -6.68 -19.77 -6.93
CA ASP A 207 -6.66 -21.09 -7.57
C ASP A 207 -7.42 -21.10 -8.90
N GLU A 208 -7.38 -22.25 -9.59
CA GLU A 208 -8.04 -22.50 -10.87
C GLU A 208 -9.55 -22.22 -10.86
N ASN A 209 -10.21 -22.33 -9.71
CA ASN A 209 -11.66 -22.12 -9.57
C ASN A 209 -12.03 -20.64 -9.39
N THR A 210 -11.07 -19.76 -9.20
CA THR A 210 -11.32 -18.34 -9.00
C THR A 210 -11.77 -17.67 -10.31
N CYS A 211 -12.91 -17.02 -10.29
CA CYS A 211 -13.39 -16.22 -11.43
C CYS A 211 -12.68 -14.85 -11.42
N MET A 212 -11.88 -14.58 -12.44
CA MET A 212 -11.12 -13.32 -12.52
C MET A 212 -12.00 -12.10 -12.77
N VAL A 213 -13.15 -12.28 -13.43
CA VAL A 213 -14.11 -11.17 -13.62
C VAL A 213 -14.76 -10.79 -12.28
N GLU A 214 -15.07 -11.79 -11.45
CA GLU A 214 -15.58 -11.54 -10.09
C GLU A 214 -14.53 -10.85 -9.20
N VAL A 215 -13.25 -11.21 -9.33
CA VAL A 215 -12.15 -10.52 -8.66
C VAL A 215 -12.07 -9.06 -9.11
N ALA A 216 -12.13 -8.79 -10.41
CA ALA A 216 -12.16 -7.43 -10.95
C ALA A 216 -13.37 -6.63 -10.45
N ARG A 217 -14.57 -7.24 -10.43
CA ARG A 217 -15.79 -6.64 -9.87
C ARG A 217 -15.62 -6.30 -8.39
N PHE A 218 -15.06 -7.22 -7.61
CA PHE A 218 -14.82 -7.02 -6.18
C PHE A 218 -13.91 -5.80 -5.92
N PHE A 219 -12.78 -5.70 -6.63
CA PHE A 219 -11.88 -4.56 -6.48
C PHE A 219 -12.47 -3.25 -7.03
N MET A 220 -13.26 -3.32 -8.10
CA MET A 220 -13.92 -2.13 -8.62
C MET A 220 -15.00 -1.62 -7.67
N ASN A 221 -15.77 -2.51 -7.05
CA ASN A 221 -16.73 -2.16 -6.01
C ASN A 221 -16.05 -1.48 -4.82
N PHE A 222 -14.92 -2.01 -4.36
CA PHE A 222 -14.12 -1.36 -3.33
C PHE A 222 -13.65 0.04 -3.77
N THR A 223 -13.09 0.16 -4.97
CA THR A 223 -12.58 1.43 -5.49
C THR A 223 -13.67 2.48 -5.63
N GLN A 224 -14.85 2.08 -6.10
CA GLN A 224 -16.00 2.97 -6.25
C GLN A 224 -16.49 3.47 -4.87
N ASN A 225 -16.59 2.58 -3.88
CA ASN A 225 -17.02 2.93 -2.53
C ASN A 225 -16.02 3.83 -1.80
N GLU A 226 -14.72 3.65 -2.05
CA GLU A 226 -13.63 4.42 -1.43
C GLU A 226 -13.26 5.69 -2.20
N SER A 227 -13.90 5.96 -3.32
CA SER A 227 -13.68 7.20 -4.06
C SER A 227 -14.03 8.41 -3.22
N CYS A 228 -13.10 9.38 -3.12
CA CYS A 228 -13.37 10.65 -2.45
C CYS A 228 -14.36 11.55 -3.21
N GLY A 229 -14.71 11.20 -4.44
CA GLY A 229 -15.65 11.90 -5.31
C GLY A 229 -15.14 13.19 -5.94
N LYS A 230 -13.87 13.57 -5.74
CA LYS A 230 -13.33 14.85 -6.24
C LYS A 230 -13.22 14.88 -7.77
N CYS A 231 -12.60 13.85 -8.35
CA CYS A 231 -12.39 13.79 -9.80
C CYS A 231 -13.61 13.16 -10.48
N VAL A 232 -14.24 13.88 -11.38
CA VAL A 232 -15.43 13.38 -12.13
C VAL A 232 -15.11 12.05 -12.85
N PRO A 233 -13.99 11.90 -13.57
CA PRO A 233 -13.65 10.64 -14.22
C PRO A 233 -13.56 9.45 -13.24
N CYS A 234 -13.00 9.65 -12.06
CA CYS A 234 -12.97 8.61 -11.02
C CYS A 234 -14.36 8.32 -10.48
N ARG A 235 -15.11 9.34 -10.05
CA ARG A 235 -16.44 9.17 -9.43
C ARG A 235 -17.43 8.48 -10.35
N GLU A 236 -17.54 8.95 -11.59
CA GLU A 236 -18.49 8.41 -12.57
C GLU A 236 -17.94 7.18 -13.29
N GLY A 237 -16.66 7.22 -13.68
CA GLY A 237 -16.05 6.14 -14.43
C GLY A 237 -15.95 4.84 -13.65
N THR A 238 -15.53 4.87 -12.36
CA THR A 238 -15.47 3.65 -11.54
C THR A 238 -16.85 3.02 -11.34
N LYS A 239 -17.89 3.85 -11.22
CA LYS A 239 -19.27 3.37 -11.17
C LYS A 239 -19.69 2.67 -12.46
N ARG A 240 -19.39 3.27 -13.62
CA ARG A 240 -19.70 2.66 -14.92
C ARG A 240 -18.93 1.37 -15.16
N MET A 241 -17.67 1.30 -14.78
CA MET A 241 -16.88 0.08 -14.83
C MET A 241 -17.50 -1.02 -13.94
N LEU A 242 -17.94 -0.66 -12.73
CA LEU A 242 -18.61 -1.61 -11.83
C LEU A 242 -19.90 -2.16 -12.44
N GLU A 243 -20.77 -1.31 -13.00
CA GLU A 243 -22.02 -1.71 -13.66
C GLU A 243 -21.77 -2.68 -14.83
N ILE A 244 -20.71 -2.44 -15.61
CA ILE A 244 -20.33 -3.35 -16.72
C ILE A 244 -19.87 -4.71 -16.15
N LEU A 245 -19.00 -4.70 -15.14
CA LEU A 245 -18.50 -5.93 -14.52
C LEU A 245 -19.64 -6.73 -13.86
N GLU A 246 -20.58 -6.08 -13.19
CA GLU A 246 -21.77 -6.71 -12.61
C GLU A 246 -22.65 -7.36 -13.69
N ARG A 247 -22.84 -6.68 -14.81
CA ARG A 247 -23.56 -7.22 -15.96
C ARG A 247 -22.91 -8.46 -16.55
N ILE A 248 -21.57 -8.45 -16.69
CA ILE A 248 -20.80 -9.60 -17.19
C ILE A 248 -20.91 -10.77 -16.22
N VAL A 249 -20.73 -10.54 -14.92
CA VAL A 249 -20.83 -11.58 -13.87
C VAL A 249 -22.24 -12.19 -13.83
N ALA A 250 -23.29 -11.40 -14.07
CA ALA A 250 -24.67 -11.86 -14.16
C ALA A 250 -25.00 -12.64 -15.46
N GLY A 251 -24.02 -12.84 -16.35
CA GLY A 251 -24.23 -13.55 -17.63
C GLY A 251 -24.89 -12.71 -18.74
N ASN A 252 -25.00 -11.40 -18.52
CA ASN A 252 -25.62 -10.43 -19.43
C ASN A 252 -24.60 -9.53 -20.14
N GLY A 253 -23.34 -10.01 -20.27
CA GLY A 253 -22.27 -9.29 -20.95
C GLY A 253 -22.62 -9.01 -22.42
N GLN A 254 -22.19 -7.87 -22.93
CA GLN A 254 -22.44 -7.42 -24.29
C GLN A 254 -21.12 -7.33 -25.06
N LYS A 255 -21.24 -7.45 -26.39
CA LYS A 255 -20.10 -7.20 -27.28
C LYS A 255 -19.63 -5.74 -27.13
N GLY A 256 -18.33 -5.55 -26.91
CA GLY A 256 -17.74 -4.22 -26.69
C GLY A 256 -17.59 -3.84 -25.21
N ASP A 257 -18.07 -4.65 -24.25
CA ASP A 257 -17.94 -4.37 -22.81
C ASP A 257 -16.48 -4.31 -22.37
N VAL A 258 -15.61 -5.19 -22.89
CA VAL A 258 -14.20 -5.24 -22.54
C VAL A 258 -13.46 -4.01 -23.08
N GLU A 259 -13.72 -3.64 -24.31
CA GLU A 259 -13.17 -2.44 -24.95
C GLU A 259 -13.58 -1.18 -24.19
N LEU A 260 -14.85 -1.08 -23.81
CA LEU A 260 -15.35 0.05 -23.02
C LEU A 260 -14.72 0.10 -21.61
N LEU A 261 -14.48 -1.04 -20.96
CA LEU A 261 -13.76 -1.09 -19.68
C LEU A 261 -12.33 -0.56 -19.82
N LEU A 262 -11.63 -0.90 -20.91
CA LEU A 262 -10.27 -0.41 -21.17
C LEU A 262 -10.26 1.10 -21.42
N ASP A 263 -11.16 1.61 -22.23
CA ASP A 263 -11.29 3.05 -22.52
C ASP A 263 -11.60 3.86 -21.25
N LEU A 264 -12.49 3.36 -20.40
CA LEU A 264 -12.79 3.97 -19.10
C LEU A 264 -11.58 3.94 -18.16
N ALA A 265 -10.85 2.81 -18.11
CA ALA A 265 -9.65 2.68 -17.30
C ALA A 265 -8.57 3.69 -17.71
N ASP A 266 -8.31 3.83 -19.02
CA ASP A 266 -7.34 4.79 -19.55
C ASP A 266 -7.76 6.23 -19.27
N THR A 267 -9.04 6.55 -19.44
CA THR A 267 -9.58 7.86 -19.10
C THR A 267 -9.38 8.20 -17.63
N ILE A 268 -9.71 7.27 -16.72
CA ILE A 268 -9.57 7.49 -15.29
C ILE A 268 -8.09 7.64 -14.90
N SER A 269 -7.21 6.76 -15.41
CA SER A 269 -5.80 6.75 -15.06
C SER A 269 -5.07 8.01 -15.52
N SER A 270 -5.46 8.58 -16.65
CA SER A 270 -4.84 9.78 -17.21
C SER A 270 -5.39 11.10 -16.65
N THR A 271 -6.56 11.08 -16.01
CA THR A 271 -7.28 12.32 -15.60
C THR A 271 -7.59 12.43 -14.12
N ALA A 272 -7.42 11.35 -13.33
CA ALA A 272 -7.62 11.38 -11.89
C ALA A 272 -6.32 11.76 -11.15
N LEU A 273 -6.46 12.35 -9.94
CA LEU A 273 -5.33 12.88 -9.16
C LEU A 273 -4.53 11.83 -8.38
N CYS A 274 -5.10 10.66 -8.10
CA CYS A 274 -4.47 9.62 -7.28
C CYS A 274 -4.45 8.25 -7.97
#